data_bfd56704d0438b2767bc73cbe2d9ec58
#
_entry.id   bfd56704d0438b2767bc73cbe2d9ec58
#
_cell.length_a   1.000
_cell.length_b   1.000
_cell.length_c   1.000
_cell.angle_alpha   90.00
_cell.angle_beta   90.00
_cell.angle_gamma   90.00
#
_symmetry.space_group_name_H-M   'P 1'
#
loop_
_entity.id
_entity.type
_entity.pdbx_description
1 polymer ?
#
loop_
_entity_poly.entity_id
_entity_poly.type
_entity_poly.pdbx_seq_one_letter_code
_entity_poly.pdbx_strand_id
1 'polypeptide(L)'
;AEKTAGIILAAGSSSRYGQPKQLLEWKGKSFIRHVTETALRSALEPVVVVTGFRHAEIESQIQDLPVSIVYNADYEQGQSTSIKAGISALPANVGAAIFLLADQPQIPVEVIRALVEAHTSNLQAILAPLVLEEKRANPVLFDRVTFPSLLTLQGDVGGRGIFDKHKVSYLPWHDDI
;
A
#
# COMPACT_ATOMS: atom_id res chain seq x y z
N ALA A 1 -16.51 -1.45 -14.85
CA ALA A 1 -15.22 -2.08 -14.53
C ALA A 1 -14.93 -1.93 -13.03
N GLU A 2 -14.39 -2.99 -12.42
CA GLU A 2 -14.02 -2.96 -11.00
C GLU A 2 -12.78 -2.09 -10.80
N LYS A 3 -12.76 -1.37 -9.68
CA LYS A 3 -11.67 -0.44 -9.37
C LYS A 3 -10.56 -1.14 -8.59
N THR A 4 -9.35 -0.59 -8.69
CA THR A 4 -8.23 -0.98 -7.84
C THR A 4 -8.06 0.06 -6.74
N ALA A 5 -8.12 -0.38 -5.49
CA ALA A 5 -7.92 0.50 -4.34
C ALA A 5 -6.43 0.69 -4.06
N GLY A 6 -6.10 1.82 -3.47
CA GLY A 6 -4.80 2.03 -2.85
C GLY A 6 -4.95 1.99 -1.33
N ILE A 7 -4.12 1.19 -0.67
CA ILE A 7 -4.07 1.15 0.79
C ILE A 7 -2.67 1.59 1.20
N ILE A 8 -2.60 2.72 1.90
CA ILE A 8 -1.33 3.27 2.36
C ILE A 8 -1.14 2.89 3.82
N LEU A 9 -0.08 2.15 4.11
CA LEU A 9 0.25 1.70 5.45
C LEU A 9 1.12 2.75 6.13
N ALA A 10 0.54 3.46 7.08
CA ALA A 10 1.16 4.59 7.78
C ALA A 10 1.08 4.46 9.30
N ALA A 11 0.84 3.25 9.83
CA ALA A 11 0.61 3.03 11.25
C ALA A 11 1.87 2.66 12.04
N GLY A 12 2.98 2.35 11.37
CA GLY A 12 4.20 1.87 12.00
C GLY A 12 4.88 2.88 12.88
N SER A 13 5.60 2.38 13.89
CA SER A 13 6.32 3.20 14.87
C SER A 13 7.80 3.41 14.53
N SER A 14 8.27 2.94 13.36
CA SER A 14 9.65 3.17 12.92
C SER A 14 9.96 4.66 12.88
N SER A 15 11.07 5.04 13.47
CA SER A 15 11.45 6.44 13.58
C SER A 15 12.89 6.67 13.13
N ARG A 16 13.17 7.91 12.73
CA ARG A 16 14.51 8.39 12.43
C ARG A 16 14.61 9.82 12.97
N TYR A 17 15.70 10.12 13.68
CA TYR A 17 15.90 11.43 14.30
C TYR A 17 14.74 11.85 15.22
N GLY A 18 14.15 10.89 15.93
CA GLY A 18 13.04 11.17 16.85
C GLY A 18 11.68 11.39 16.20
N GLN A 19 11.57 11.26 14.87
CA GLN A 19 10.31 11.39 14.14
C GLN A 19 9.91 10.09 13.47
N PRO A 20 8.62 9.80 13.33
CA PRO A 20 8.17 8.73 12.45
C PRO A 20 8.71 8.95 11.05
N LYS A 21 9.16 7.88 10.38
CA LYS A 21 9.69 7.98 9.01
C LYS A 21 8.69 8.62 8.06
N GLN A 22 7.39 8.38 8.26
CA GLN A 22 6.32 8.93 7.43
C GLN A 22 6.29 10.47 7.43
N LEU A 23 6.82 11.09 8.49
CA LEU A 23 6.85 12.56 8.62
C LEU A 23 8.14 13.19 8.10
N LEU A 24 9.13 12.39 7.67
CA LEU A 24 10.32 12.93 7.05
C LEU A 24 9.96 13.65 5.76
N GLU A 25 10.72 14.68 5.42
CA GLU A 25 10.46 15.48 4.23
C GLU A 25 11.37 15.07 3.07
N TRP A 26 10.83 15.13 1.86
CA TRP A 26 11.52 14.93 0.61
C TRP A 26 10.88 15.83 -0.45
N LYS A 27 11.70 16.62 -1.13
CA LYS A 27 11.22 17.57 -2.15
C LYS A 27 10.11 18.50 -1.62
N GLY A 28 10.26 18.96 -0.38
CA GLY A 28 9.37 19.95 0.22
C GLY A 28 8.07 19.42 0.81
N LYS A 29 7.87 18.09 0.82
CA LYS A 29 6.66 17.46 1.37
C LYS A 29 7.03 16.28 2.25
N SER A 30 6.15 15.95 3.22
CA SER A 30 6.33 14.74 4.02
C SER A 30 6.21 13.49 3.16
N PHE A 31 6.86 12.40 3.58
CA PHE A 31 6.76 11.11 2.88
C PHE A 31 5.31 10.66 2.73
N ILE A 32 4.51 10.74 3.81
CA ILE A 32 3.11 10.35 3.76
C ILE A 32 2.33 11.16 2.71
N ARG A 33 2.59 12.45 2.61
CA ARG A 33 1.92 13.28 1.61
C ARG A 33 2.34 12.89 0.19
N HIS A 34 3.62 12.66 -0.05
CA HIS A 34 4.11 12.19 -1.35
C HIS A 34 3.44 10.89 -1.79
N VAL A 35 3.42 9.89 -0.91
CA VAL A 35 2.84 8.59 -1.22
C VAL A 35 1.35 8.72 -1.52
N THR A 36 0.65 9.53 -0.71
CA THR A 36 -0.80 9.72 -0.89
C THR A 36 -1.11 10.43 -2.21
N GLU A 37 -0.37 11.47 -2.55
CA GLU A 37 -0.55 12.16 -3.82
C GLU A 37 -0.21 11.25 -5.01
N THR A 38 0.82 10.43 -4.88
CA THR A 38 1.17 9.44 -5.92
C THR A 38 0.03 8.44 -6.13
N ALA A 39 -0.57 7.94 -5.06
CA ALA A 39 -1.71 7.03 -5.14
C ALA A 39 -2.88 7.68 -5.88
N LEU A 40 -3.20 8.92 -5.55
CA LEU A 40 -4.29 9.65 -6.20
C LEU A 40 -4.00 9.89 -7.69
N ARG A 41 -2.77 10.21 -8.05
CA ARG A 41 -2.38 10.41 -9.45
C ARG A 41 -2.33 9.09 -10.24
N SER A 42 -2.28 7.96 -9.56
CA SER A 42 -2.25 6.64 -10.19
C SER A 42 -3.65 6.09 -10.49
N ALA A 43 -4.69 6.89 -10.28
CA ALA A 43 -6.09 6.52 -10.48
C ALA A 43 -6.54 5.36 -9.58
N LEU A 44 -5.92 5.18 -8.43
CA LEU A 44 -6.39 4.23 -7.42
C LEU A 44 -7.63 4.80 -6.73
N GLU A 45 -8.65 3.97 -6.52
CA GLU A 45 -9.91 4.41 -5.94
C GLU A 45 -10.64 3.25 -5.27
N PRO A 46 -11.02 3.37 -3.98
CA PRO A 46 -10.65 4.48 -3.09
C PRO A 46 -9.18 4.42 -2.67
N VAL A 47 -8.68 5.53 -2.16
CA VAL A 47 -7.40 5.56 -1.47
C VAL A 47 -7.68 5.58 0.03
N VAL A 48 -7.20 4.57 0.73
CA VAL A 48 -7.37 4.39 2.16
C VAL A 48 -6.01 4.54 2.82
N VAL A 49 -5.92 5.39 3.83
CA VAL A 49 -4.69 5.56 4.62
C VAL A 49 -4.93 4.96 6.01
N VAL A 50 -4.11 3.97 6.37
CA VAL A 50 -4.21 3.32 7.68
C VAL A 50 -3.20 3.97 8.61
N THR A 51 -3.68 4.62 9.67
CA THR A 51 -2.86 5.33 10.65
C THR A 51 -2.80 4.56 11.98
N GLY A 52 -1.86 4.92 12.81
CA GLY A 52 -1.68 4.30 14.13
C GLY A 52 -0.79 5.15 15.01
N PHE A 53 0.50 4.83 15.07
CA PHE A 53 1.46 5.59 15.86
C PHE A 53 1.46 7.06 15.41
N ARG A 54 1.25 7.98 16.37
CA ARG A 54 1.19 9.42 16.14
C ARG A 54 0.22 9.81 15.02
N HIS A 55 -0.94 9.18 15.01
CA HIS A 55 -1.93 9.30 13.93
C HIS A 55 -2.35 10.74 13.67
N ALA A 56 -2.51 11.55 14.71
CA ALA A 56 -2.97 12.92 14.53
C ALA A 56 -1.99 13.76 13.70
N GLU A 57 -0.69 13.58 13.90
CA GLU A 57 0.34 14.29 13.15
C GLU A 57 0.38 13.83 11.69
N ILE A 58 0.23 12.53 11.47
CA ILE A 58 0.23 11.96 10.13
C ILE A 58 -1.02 12.39 9.36
N GLU A 59 -2.18 12.32 10.00
CA GLU A 59 -3.45 12.71 9.40
C GLU A 59 -3.47 14.20 9.02
N SER A 60 -2.81 15.05 9.82
CA SER A 60 -2.73 16.49 9.53
C SER A 60 -2.03 16.78 8.20
N GLN A 61 -1.17 15.89 7.71
CA GLN A 61 -0.44 16.06 6.47
C GLN A 61 -1.29 15.79 5.22
N ILE A 62 -2.43 15.13 5.38
CA ILE A 62 -3.25 14.66 4.26
C ILE A 62 -4.74 14.98 4.39
N GLN A 63 -5.13 15.74 5.40
CA GLN A 63 -6.55 16.00 5.69
C GLN A 63 -7.27 16.76 4.57
N ASP A 64 -6.54 17.46 3.71
CA ASP A 64 -7.08 18.19 2.55
C ASP A 64 -7.21 17.32 1.29
N LEU A 65 -6.77 16.07 1.33
CA LEU A 65 -6.80 15.16 0.18
C LEU A 65 -8.05 14.26 0.22
N PRO A 66 -8.57 13.87 -0.96
CA PRO A 66 -9.79 13.05 -1.05
C PRO A 66 -9.48 11.57 -0.76
N VAL A 67 -9.17 11.26 0.48
CA VAL A 67 -8.82 9.91 0.94
C VAL A 67 -9.65 9.55 2.16
N SER A 68 -9.80 8.24 2.40
CA SER A 68 -10.40 7.71 3.61
C SER A 68 -9.29 7.40 4.61
N ILE A 69 -9.45 7.85 5.86
CA ILE A 69 -8.48 7.60 6.91
C ILE A 69 -9.07 6.58 7.88
N VAL A 70 -8.31 5.53 8.17
CA VAL A 70 -8.69 4.48 9.11
C VAL A 70 -7.63 4.41 10.20
N TYR A 71 -8.04 4.66 11.44
CA TYR A 71 -7.14 4.52 12.58
C TYR A 71 -7.08 3.05 13.03
N ASN A 72 -5.87 2.49 13.08
CA ASN A 72 -5.64 1.14 13.58
C ASN A 72 -5.15 1.21 15.03
N ALA A 73 -6.04 0.95 15.98
CA ALA A 73 -5.70 0.96 17.41
C ALA A 73 -4.74 -0.17 17.79
N ASP A 74 -4.66 -1.22 16.99
CA ASP A 74 -3.84 -2.41 17.25
C ASP A 74 -2.48 -2.37 16.57
N TYR A 75 -2.02 -1.19 16.16
CA TYR A 75 -0.80 -1.05 15.37
C TYR A 75 0.44 -1.66 16.04
N GLU A 76 0.47 -1.72 17.37
CA GLU A 76 1.60 -2.32 18.10
C GLU A 76 1.67 -3.84 17.94
N GLN A 77 0.58 -4.48 17.51
CA GLN A 77 0.51 -5.92 17.31
C GLN A 77 1.05 -6.36 15.93
N GLY A 78 1.56 -5.42 15.15
CA GLY A 78 2.25 -5.72 13.90
C GLY A 78 1.53 -5.25 12.65
N GLN A 79 2.25 -5.29 11.53
CA GLN A 79 1.79 -4.78 10.24
C GLN A 79 0.51 -5.47 9.75
N SER A 80 0.32 -6.76 10.10
CA SER A 80 -0.87 -7.51 9.69
C SER A 80 -2.16 -6.83 10.15
N THR A 81 -2.16 -6.17 11.31
CA THR A 81 -3.35 -5.46 11.81
C THR A 81 -3.73 -4.30 10.91
N SER A 82 -2.75 -3.61 10.35
CA SER A 82 -2.98 -2.50 9.41
C SER A 82 -3.50 -3.00 8.07
N ILE A 83 -2.98 -4.13 7.58
CA ILE A 83 -3.47 -4.76 6.36
C ILE A 83 -4.95 -5.13 6.52
N LYS A 84 -5.31 -5.76 7.63
CA LYS A 84 -6.70 -6.14 7.90
C LYS A 84 -7.61 -4.91 7.99
N ALA A 85 -7.15 -3.86 8.67
CA ALA A 85 -7.93 -2.62 8.80
C ALA A 85 -8.18 -2.00 7.42
N GLY A 86 -7.17 -1.96 6.56
CA GLY A 86 -7.29 -1.42 5.21
C GLY A 86 -8.24 -2.22 4.33
N ILE A 87 -8.09 -3.54 4.30
CA ILE A 87 -8.97 -4.41 3.51
C ILE A 87 -10.41 -4.32 4.01
N SER A 88 -10.61 -4.31 5.32
CA SER A 88 -11.96 -4.23 5.91
C SER A 88 -12.67 -2.91 5.60
N ALA A 89 -11.93 -1.86 5.28
CA ALA A 89 -12.49 -0.55 4.92
C ALA A 89 -12.91 -0.44 3.45
N LEU A 90 -12.61 -1.44 2.62
CA LEU A 90 -12.88 -1.37 1.18
C LEU A 90 -14.36 -1.67 0.89
N PRO A 91 -14.96 -0.92 -0.04
CA PRO A 91 -16.31 -1.26 -0.52
C PRO A 91 -16.29 -2.55 -1.35
N ALA A 92 -17.46 -3.19 -1.47
CA ALA A 92 -17.58 -4.49 -2.11
C ALA A 92 -17.26 -4.49 -3.61
N ASN A 93 -17.29 -3.32 -4.27
CA ASN A 93 -17.04 -3.21 -5.70
C ASN A 93 -15.57 -3.08 -6.08
N VAL A 94 -14.66 -3.22 -5.12
CA VAL A 94 -13.23 -3.16 -5.37
C VAL A 94 -12.74 -4.52 -5.85
N GLY A 95 -12.06 -4.54 -6.99
CA GLY A 95 -11.56 -5.78 -7.61
C GLY A 95 -10.15 -6.16 -7.19
N ALA A 96 -9.37 -5.19 -6.71
CA ALA A 96 -7.98 -5.41 -6.30
C ALA A 96 -7.51 -4.28 -5.39
N ALA A 97 -6.40 -4.50 -4.70
CA ALA A 97 -5.76 -3.48 -3.86
C ALA A 97 -4.26 -3.50 -4.05
N ILE A 98 -3.67 -2.31 -4.06
CA ILE A 98 -2.22 -2.12 -4.02
C ILE A 98 -1.87 -1.54 -2.65
N PHE A 99 -0.92 -2.18 -1.95
CA PHE A 99 -0.39 -1.65 -0.71
C PHE A 99 0.81 -0.77 -0.98
N LEU A 100 0.77 0.45 -0.45
CA LEU A 100 1.87 1.40 -0.52
C LEU A 100 2.38 1.65 0.90
N LEU A 101 3.69 1.68 1.05
CA LEU A 101 4.30 1.98 2.34
C LEU A 101 4.54 3.49 2.45
N ALA A 102 4.10 4.09 3.54
CA ALA A 102 4.20 5.53 3.73
C ALA A 102 5.63 6.05 3.85
N ASP A 103 6.61 5.15 4.05
CA ASP A 103 8.03 5.50 4.09
C ASP A 103 8.76 5.22 2.77
N GLN A 104 8.03 4.95 1.68
CA GLN A 104 8.59 4.72 0.35
C GLN A 104 8.07 5.75 -0.66
N PRO A 105 8.44 7.03 -0.54
CA PRO A 105 7.95 8.08 -1.43
C PRO A 105 8.51 8.02 -2.86
N GLN A 106 9.52 7.20 -3.07
CA GLN A 106 10.20 7.06 -4.37
C GLN A 106 9.42 6.23 -5.39
N ILE A 107 8.35 5.52 -4.97
CA ILE A 107 7.58 4.69 -5.90
C ILE A 107 6.91 5.59 -6.96
N PRO A 108 7.21 5.37 -8.25
CA PRO A 108 6.65 6.25 -9.30
C PRO A 108 5.22 5.83 -9.70
N VAL A 109 4.47 6.80 -10.19
CA VAL A 109 3.11 6.58 -10.72
C VAL A 109 3.12 5.52 -11.82
N GLU A 110 4.15 5.49 -12.64
CA GLU A 110 4.25 4.61 -13.81
C GLU A 110 4.20 3.13 -13.42
N VAL A 111 4.89 2.74 -12.33
CA VAL A 111 4.89 1.34 -11.90
C VAL A 111 3.53 0.93 -11.35
N ILE A 112 2.86 1.83 -10.62
CA ILE A 112 1.52 1.57 -10.09
C ILE A 112 0.52 1.37 -11.24
N ARG A 113 0.55 2.28 -12.21
CA ARG A 113 -0.34 2.19 -13.38
C ARG A 113 -0.09 0.92 -14.20
N ALA A 114 1.19 0.54 -14.36
CA ALA A 114 1.54 -0.67 -15.08
C ALA A 114 0.99 -1.93 -14.40
N LEU A 115 1.05 -1.98 -13.06
CA LEU A 115 0.48 -3.10 -12.30
C LEU A 115 -1.03 -3.18 -12.48
N VAL A 116 -1.72 -2.05 -12.39
CA VAL A 116 -3.18 -2.00 -12.57
C VAL A 116 -3.57 -2.46 -13.97
N GLU A 117 -2.87 -1.97 -14.99
CA GLU A 117 -3.15 -2.32 -16.39
C GLU A 117 -2.89 -3.81 -16.64
N ALA A 118 -1.78 -4.35 -16.16
CA ALA A 118 -1.46 -5.76 -16.31
C ALA A 118 -2.50 -6.66 -15.62
N HIS A 119 -2.94 -6.29 -14.42
CA HIS A 119 -3.99 -7.01 -13.69
C HIS A 119 -5.33 -6.97 -14.44
N THR A 120 -5.71 -5.83 -14.96
CA THR A 120 -6.95 -5.68 -15.72
C THR A 120 -6.98 -6.63 -16.93
N SER A 121 -5.82 -6.86 -17.55
CA SER A 121 -5.73 -7.73 -18.71
C SER A 121 -5.84 -9.22 -18.38
N ASN A 122 -5.30 -9.67 -17.25
CA ASN A 122 -5.15 -11.09 -16.94
C ASN A 122 -5.62 -11.53 -15.54
N LEU A 123 -6.06 -10.62 -14.68
CA LEU A 123 -6.61 -10.92 -13.35
C LEU A 123 -5.71 -11.87 -12.51
N GLN A 124 -4.41 -11.63 -12.50
CA GLN A 124 -3.50 -12.41 -11.66
C GLN A 124 -3.89 -12.26 -10.17
N ALA A 125 -3.72 -13.34 -9.39
CA ALA A 125 -4.03 -13.29 -7.96
C ALA A 125 -3.13 -12.30 -7.20
N ILE A 126 -1.83 -12.36 -7.47
CA ILE A 126 -0.85 -11.45 -6.89
C ILE A 126 0.10 -11.01 -8.02
N LEU A 127 0.39 -9.72 -8.09
CA LEU A 127 1.27 -9.17 -9.11
C LEU A 127 2.27 -8.22 -8.47
N ALA A 128 3.55 -8.50 -8.68
CA ALA A 128 4.64 -7.69 -8.13
C ALA A 128 5.62 -7.27 -9.24
N PRO A 129 6.27 -6.11 -9.10
CA PRO A 129 7.32 -5.75 -10.05
C PRO A 129 8.56 -6.60 -9.83
N LEU A 130 9.24 -6.94 -10.92
CA LEU A 130 10.53 -7.61 -10.90
C LEU A 130 11.54 -6.67 -11.51
N VAL A 131 12.41 -6.12 -10.70
CA VAL A 131 13.43 -5.18 -11.15
C VAL A 131 14.71 -5.89 -11.55
N LEU A 132 15.67 -5.13 -12.06
CA LEU A 132 16.99 -5.65 -12.45
C LEU A 132 17.59 -6.57 -11.38
N GLU A 133 18.28 -7.63 -11.81
CA GLU A 133 18.90 -8.65 -10.95
C GLU A 133 17.87 -9.54 -10.21
N GLU A 134 16.68 -9.66 -10.78
CA GLU A 134 15.61 -10.52 -10.26
C GLU A 134 15.16 -10.18 -8.83
N LYS A 135 15.29 -8.92 -8.45
CA LYS A 135 14.81 -8.46 -7.15
C LYS A 135 13.31 -8.21 -7.20
N ARG A 136 12.61 -8.80 -6.26
CA ARG A 136 11.19 -8.50 -6.03
C ARG A 136 11.10 -7.11 -5.41
N ALA A 137 10.14 -6.33 -5.88
CA ALA A 137 9.99 -4.95 -5.42
C ALA A 137 8.56 -4.67 -4.95
N ASN A 138 8.40 -3.60 -4.24
CA ASN A 138 7.10 -3.00 -3.95
C ASN A 138 6.78 -1.99 -5.06
N PRO A 139 5.52 -1.62 -5.25
CA PRO A 139 4.35 -2.12 -4.53
C PRO A 139 3.86 -3.46 -5.09
N VAL A 140 3.01 -4.16 -4.30
CA VAL A 140 2.41 -5.42 -4.72
C VAL A 140 0.90 -5.23 -4.87
N LEU A 141 0.34 -5.75 -5.97
CA LEU A 141 -1.09 -5.75 -6.22
C LEU A 141 -1.68 -7.10 -5.83
N PHE A 142 -2.80 -7.07 -5.12
CA PHE A 142 -3.56 -8.25 -4.69
C PHE A 142 -4.95 -8.19 -5.28
N ASP A 143 -5.32 -9.22 -6.06
CA ASP A 143 -6.70 -9.39 -6.53
C ASP A 143 -7.61 -9.66 -5.33
N ARG A 144 -8.88 -9.32 -5.42
CA ARG A 144 -9.83 -9.54 -4.32
C ARG A 144 -9.97 -11.02 -3.93
N VAL A 145 -9.64 -11.94 -4.80
CA VAL A 145 -9.64 -13.37 -4.47
C VAL A 145 -8.68 -13.68 -3.30
N THR A 146 -7.66 -12.85 -3.10
CA THR A 146 -6.69 -13.00 -2.02
C THR A 146 -7.11 -12.34 -0.70
N PHE A 147 -8.16 -11.50 -0.70
CA PHE A 147 -8.54 -10.73 0.49
C PHE A 147 -8.85 -11.62 1.70
N PRO A 148 -9.57 -12.74 1.56
CA PRO A 148 -9.76 -13.64 2.70
C PRO A 148 -8.44 -14.14 3.32
N SER A 149 -7.43 -14.42 2.49
CA SER A 149 -6.11 -14.82 2.99
C SER A 149 -5.41 -13.69 3.74
N LEU A 150 -5.50 -12.45 3.21
CA LEU A 150 -4.92 -11.28 3.87
C LEU A 150 -5.54 -11.05 5.24
N LEU A 151 -6.83 -11.33 5.39
CA LEU A 151 -7.55 -11.19 6.66
C LEU A 151 -7.13 -12.23 7.71
N THR A 152 -6.40 -13.27 7.32
CA THR A 152 -5.90 -14.30 8.27
C THR A 152 -4.49 -14.02 8.77
N LEU A 153 -3.80 -13.01 8.23
CA LEU A 153 -2.44 -12.67 8.66
C LEU A 153 -2.40 -12.28 10.13
N GLN A 154 -1.31 -12.65 10.81
CA GLN A 154 -1.10 -12.33 12.22
C GLN A 154 0.34 -11.88 12.45
N GLY A 155 0.54 -11.06 13.47
CA GLY A 155 1.86 -10.60 13.88
C GLY A 155 2.43 -9.52 12.96
N ASP A 156 3.73 -9.32 13.05
CA ASP A 156 4.41 -8.31 12.24
C ASP A 156 4.77 -8.83 10.85
N VAL A 157 3.75 -9.17 10.11
CA VAL A 157 3.84 -9.78 8.78
C VAL A 157 3.06 -8.94 7.78
N GLY A 158 3.68 -8.66 6.65
CA GLY A 158 3.06 -7.93 5.53
C GLY A 158 2.36 -8.85 4.54
N GLY A 159 1.87 -8.27 3.44
CA GLY A 159 1.13 -9.00 2.40
C GLY A 159 1.91 -10.17 1.80
N ARG A 160 3.25 -10.12 1.81
CA ARG A 160 4.08 -11.23 1.33
C ARG A 160 3.87 -12.52 2.14
N GLY A 161 3.26 -12.44 3.32
CA GLY A 161 2.91 -13.60 4.14
C GLY A 161 1.93 -14.56 3.49
N ILE A 162 1.23 -14.15 2.42
CA ILE A 162 0.33 -15.05 1.67
C ILE A 162 0.88 -15.48 0.31
N PHE A 163 2.14 -15.18 0.00
CA PHE A 163 2.74 -15.51 -1.29
C PHE A 163 2.80 -17.03 -1.55
N ASP A 164 2.83 -17.83 -0.50
CA ASP A 164 2.81 -19.29 -0.59
C ASP A 164 1.41 -19.88 -0.83
N LYS A 165 0.36 -19.07 -0.64
CA LYS A 165 -1.04 -19.51 -0.77
C LYS A 165 -1.65 -19.20 -2.13
N HIS A 166 -1.01 -18.35 -2.93
CA HIS A 166 -1.53 -17.93 -4.22
C HIS A 166 -0.40 -17.83 -5.24
N LYS A 167 -0.76 -17.91 -6.51
CA LYS A 167 0.21 -17.72 -7.57
C LYS A 167 0.65 -16.25 -7.60
N VAL A 168 1.96 -16.03 -7.56
CA VAL A 168 2.56 -14.69 -7.70
C VAL A 168 3.09 -14.55 -9.12
N SER A 169 2.62 -13.53 -9.82
CA SER A 169 3.11 -13.18 -11.15
C SER A 169 3.99 -11.94 -11.05
N TYR A 170 4.92 -11.79 -11.97
CA TYR A 170 5.87 -10.68 -11.93
C TYR A 170 5.78 -9.85 -13.20
N LEU A 171 5.81 -8.54 -13.02
CA LEU A 171 5.87 -7.56 -14.11
C LEU A 171 7.32 -7.08 -14.23
N PRO A 172 8.03 -7.37 -15.35
CA PRO A 172 9.38 -6.87 -15.53
C PRO A 172 9.40 -5.34 -15.50
N TRP A 173 10.36 -4.78 -14.78
CA TRP A 173 10.54 -3.34 -14.68
C TRP A 173 11.99 -2.98 -14.88
N HIS A 174 12.25 -1.95 -15.70
CA HIS A 174 13.59 -1.63 -16.17
C HIS A 174 14.41 -0.79 -15.20
N ASP A 175 13.74 0.00 -14.36
CA ASP A 175 14.40 0.94 -13.47
C ASP A 175 14.34 0.46 -12.03
N ASP A 176 15.24 0.96 -11.20
CA ASP A 176 15.14 0.75 -9.77
C ASP A 176 13.89 1.46 -9.21
N ILE A 177 13.33 0.86 -8.20
CA ILE A 177 12.19 1.41 -7.50
C ILE A 177 12.59 1.81 -6.09
#